data_9694a9068e4b2d06183ba32fdae53fa9
#
_entry.id   9694a9068e4b2d06183ba32fdae53fa9
#
_cell.length_a   1.000
_cell.length_b   1.000
_cell.length_c   1.000
_cell.angle_alpha   90.00
_cell.angle_beta   90.00
_cell.angle_gamma   90.00
#
_symmetry.space_group_name_H-M   'P 1'
#
loop_
_entity.id
_entity.type
_entity.pdbx_description
1 polymer ?
#
loop_
_entity_poly.entity_id
_entity_poly.type
_entity_poly.pdbx_seq_one_letter_code
_entity_poly.pdbx_strand_id
1 'polypeptide(L)'
;MDMNIPIRYDWSQEEIVVVAEFFDCIALAVEQGVTAGEIKAHYNRFKGVVTAKSEEKQLFREVDEQLGISCYKIVKRALEAAEHELIKG
;
A
#
# COMPACT_ATOMS: atom_id res chain seq x y z
N MET A 1 0.22 14.08 5.40
CA MET A 1 -0.30 14.17 4.01
C MET A 1 -1.75 13.72 3.99
N ASP A 2 -2.61 14.54 3.43
CA ASP A 2 -4.02 14.20 3.34
C ASP A 2 -4.27 13.32 2.13
N MET A 3 -4.77 12.13 2.38
CA MET A 3 -5.06 11.16 1.34
C MET A 3 -6.39 10.51 1.61
N ASN A 4 -7.22 10.41 0.57
CA ASN A 4 -8.48 9.69 0.66
C ASN A 4 -8.21 8.23 0.33
N ILE A 5 -8.29 7.37 1.35
CA ILE A 5 -8.09 5.94 1.17
C ILE A 5 -9.36 5.33 0.59
N PRO A 6 -9.28 4.62 -0.54
CA PRO A 6 -10.48 3.99 -1.12
C PRO A 6 -11.00 2.88 -0.20
N ILE A 7 -12.28 2.95 0.10
CA ILE A 7 -12.95 1.99 0.99
C ILE A 7 -14.13 1.37 0.26
N ARG A 8 -14.30 0.06 0.43
CA ARG A 8 -15.44 -0.67 -0.12
C ARG A 8 -16.44 -1.00 0.98
N TYR A 9 -17.71 -0.94 0.66
CA TYR A 9 -18.78 -1.16 1.63
C TYR A 9 -18.85 -2.59 2.14
N ASP A 10 -18.38 -3.54 1.36
CA ASP A 10 -18.40 -4.95 1.72
C ASP A 10 -17.24 -5.38 2.62
N TRP A 11 -16.33 -4.47 2.92
CA TRP A 11 -15.24 -4.76 3.85
C TRP A 11 -15.72 -4.61 5.29
N SER A 12 -15.24 -5.53 6.16
CA SER A 12 -15.44 -5.39 7.59
C SER A 12 -14.59 -4.24 8.12
N GLN A 13 -14.86 -3.82 9.34
CA GLN A 13 -14.07 -2.75 9.95
C GLN A 13 -12.61 -3.12 10.05
N GLU A 14 -12.31 -4.38 10.40
CA GLU A 14 -10.94 -4.87 10.46
C GLU A 14 -10.26 -4.84 9.09
N GLU A 15 -10.99 -5.20 8.04
CA GLU A 15 -10.47 -5.16 6.69
C GLU A 15 -10.18 -3.73 6.24
N ILE A 16 -11.03 -2.79 6.60
CA ILE A 16 -10.81 -1.38 6.31
C ILE A 16 -9.51 -0.90 6.96
N VAL A 17 -9.27 -1.28 8.22
CA VAL A 17 -8.04 -0.91 8.93
C VAL A 17 -6.82 -1.48 8.23
N VAL A 18 -6.87 -2.72 7.79
CA VAL A 18 -5.75 -3.37 7.09
C VAL A 18 -5.41 -2.61 5.80
N VAL A 19 -6.42 -2.25 5.01
CA VAL A 19 -6.21 -1.52 3.77
C VAL A 19 -5.68 -0.12 4.04
N ALA A 20 -6.25 0.56 5.05
CA ALA A 20 -5.81 1.90 5.44
C ALA A 20 -4.36 1.91 5.88
N GLU A 21 -3.96 0.94 6.70
CA GLU A 21 -2.58 0.85 7.18
C GLU A 21 -1.59 0.61 6.04
N PHE A 22 -1.99 -0.20 5.05
CA PHE A 22 -1.13 -0.44 3.89
C PHE A 22 -0.89 0.85 3.11
N PHE A 23 -1.94 1.59 2.78
CA PHE A 23 -1.78 2.83 2.03
C PHE A 23 -1.09 3.93 2.84
N ASP A 24 -1.30 3.97 4.16
CA ASP A 24 -0.54 4.87 5.02
C ASP A 24 0.96 4.54 4.97
N CYS A 25 1.30 3.27 4.94
CA CYS A 25 2.69 2.83 4.81
C CYS A 25 3.29 3.30 3.48
N ILE A 26 2.53 3.19 2.39
CA ILE A 26 2.96 3.68 1.08
C ILE A 26 3.18 5.20 1.11
N ALA A 27 2.27 5.94 1.73
CA ALA A 27 2.41 7.40 1.86
C ALA A 27 3.66 7.77 2.66
N LEU A 28 3.94 7.04 3.73
CA LEU A 28 5.16 7.26 4.52
C LEU A 28 6.41 6.95 3.70
N ALA A 29 6.37 5.94 2.85
CA ALA A 29 7.49 5.62 1.96
C ALA A 29 7.78 6.79 1.02
N VAL A 30 6.73 7.43 0.53
CA VAL A 30 6.87 8.61 -0.35
C VAL A 30 7.46 9.80 0.41
N GLU A 31 7.00 10.04 1.63
CA GLU A 31 7.40 11.20 2.42
C GLU A 31 8.79 11.07 3.03
N GLN A 32 9.09 9.95 3.65
CA GLN A 32 10.32 9.81 4.43
C GLN A 32 11.05 8.50 4.22
N GLY A 33 10.40 7.53 3.59
CA GLY A 33 10.94 6.19 3.43
C GLY A 33 10.55 5.27 4.57
N VAL A 34 10.34 3.99 4.25
CA VAL A 34 10.08 2.94 5.23
C VAL A 34 10.87 1.70 4.80
N THR A 35 11.07 0.77 5.73
CA THR A 35 11.80 -0.45 5.39
C THR A 35 10.98 -1.36 4.48
N ALA A 36 11.69 -2.13 3.65
CA ALA A 36 11.04 -3.09 2.77
C ALA A 36 10.22 -4.11 3.57
N GLY A 37 10.73 -4.51 4.75
CA GLY A 37 10.02 -5.44 5.63
C GLY A 37 8.66 -4.92 6.07
N GLU A 38 8.56 -3.64 6.38
CA GLU A 38 7.28 -3.02 6.75
C GLU A 38 6.30 -3.02 5.58
N ILE A 39 6.78 -2.67 4.39
CA ILE A 39 5.93 -2.67 3.19
C ILE A 39 5.44 -4.08 2.89
N LYS A 40 6.34 -5.07 2.95
CA LYS A 40 5.99 -6.47 2.72
C LYS A 40 4.92 -6.96 3.70
N ALA A 41 5.08 -6.65 4.98
CA ALA A 41 4.14 -7.08 6.02
C ALA A 41 2.75 -6.49 5.78
N HIS A 42 2.67 -5.20 5.50
CA HIS A 42 1.39 -4.55 5.21
C HIS A 42 0.78 -5.04 3.90
N TYR A 43 1.61 -5.25 2.88
CA TYR A 43 1.14 -5.76 1.60
C TYR A 43 0.54 -7.17 1.74
N ASN A 44 1.19 -8.04 2.51
CA ASN A 44 0.67 -9.39 2.74
C ASN A 44 -0.72 -9.37 3.39
N ARG A 45 -0.93 -8.49 4.36
CA ARG A 45 -2.25 -8.32 4.97
C ARG A 45 -3.26 -7.78 3.97
N PHE A 46 -2.84 -6.79 3.19
CA PHE A 46 -3.67 -6.20 2.14
C PHE A 46 -4.14 -7.25 1.15
N LYS A 47 -3.26 -8.16 0.73
CA LYS A 47 -3.61 -9.24 -0.21
C LYS A 47 -4.64 -10.21 0.38
N GLY A 48 -4.70 -10.31 1.68
CA GLY A 48 -5.72 -11.13 2.34
C GLY A 48 -7.12 -10.52 2.25
N VAL A 49 -7.20 -9.20 2.07
CA VAL A 49 -8.48 -8.48 1.91
C VAL A 49 -8.82 -8.31 0.43
N VAL A 50 -7.86 -7.82 -0.35
CA VAL A 50 -8.05 -7.55 -1.78
C VAL A 50 -7.40 -8.69 -2.55
N THR A 51 -8.20 -9.70 -2.89
CA THR A 51 -7.70 -10.91 -3.52
C THR A 51 -7.69 -10.86 -5.05
N ALA A 52 -8.54 -10.03 -5.65
CA ALA A 52 -8.62 -9.89 -7.09
C ALA A 52 -7.62 -8.85 -7.60
N LYS A 53 -6.81 -9.22 -8.59
CA LYS A 53 -5.81 -8.29 -9.15
C LYS A 53 -6.44 -7.06 -9.80
N SER A 54 -7.62 -7.20 -10.40
CA SER A 54 -8.32 -6.08 -11.02
C SER A 54 -8.70 -5.03 -9.98
N GLU A 55 -9.16 -5.49 -8.80
CA GLU A 55 -9.51 -4.60 -7.70
C GLU A 55 -8.25 -3.94 -7.13
N GLU A 56 -7.18 -4.71 -6.96
CA GLU A 56 -5.90 -4.17 -6.49
C GLU A 56 -5.40 -3.05 -7.42
N LYS A 57 -5.43 -3.27 -8.72
CA LYS A 57 -5.01 -2.26 -9.70
C LYS A 57 -5.86 -1.00 -9.62
N GLN A 58 -7.16 -1.15 -9.45
CA GLN A 58 -8.06 -0.02 -9.34
C GLN A 58 -7.76 0.81 -8.09
N LEU A 59 -7.58 0.14 -6.95
CA LEU A 59 -7.23 0.80 -5.69
C LEU A 59 -5.88 1.51 -5.80
N PHE A 60 -4.89 0.85 -6.39
CA PHE A 60 -3.58 1.46 -6.60
C PHE A 60 -3.67 2.69 -7.48
N ARG A 61 -4.47 2.64 -8.54
CA ARG A 61 -4.65 3.79 -9.42
C ARG A 61 -5.22 4.99 -8.67
N GLU A 62 -6.23 4.76 -7.82
CA GLU A 62 -6.85 5.83 -7.05
C GLU A 62 -5.84 6.51 -6.12
N VAL A 63 -4.97 5.74 -5.48
CA VAL A 63 -3.93 6.28 -4.61
C VAL A 63 -2.80 6.90 -5.43
N ASP A 64 -2.40 6.28 -6.52
CA ASP A 64 -1.35 6.80 -7.41
C ASP A 64 -1.69 8.20 -7.90
N GLU A 65 -2.95 8.44 -8.26
CA GLU A 65 -3.39 9.75 -8.73
C GLU A 65 -3.26 10.81 -7.64
N GLN A 66 -3.53 10.44 -6.39
CA GLN A 66 -3.44 11.37 -5.28
C GLN A 66 -2.01 11.70 -4.88
N LEU A 67 -1.13 10.70 -4.92
CA LEU A 67 0.26 10.85 -4.45
C LEU A 67 1.25 11.16 -5.57
N GLY A 68 0.84 11.01 -6.82
CA GLY A 68 1.73 11.22 -7.95
C GLY A 68 2.85 10.20 -8.05
N ILE A 69 2.58 8.96 -7.64
CA ILE A 69 3.55 7.87 -7.60
C ILE A 69 2.93 6.59 -8.15
N SER A 70 3.69 5.50 -8.14
CA SER A 70 3.18 4.19 -8.49
C SER A 70 3.29 3.27 -7.28
N CYS A 71 2.16 2.91 -6.68
CA CYS A 71 2.12 1.95 -5.57
C CYS A 71 2.74 0.62 -6.00
N TYR A 72 2.45 0.18 -7.21
CA TYR A 72 2.99 -1.07 -7.73
C TYR A 72 4.52 -1.07 -7.74
N LYS A 73 5.14 0.02 -8.20
CA LYS A 73 6.60 0.11 -8.23
C LYS A 73 7.22 0.10 -6.84
N ILE A 74 6.58 0.76 -5.88
CA ILE A 74 7.06 0.78 -4.51
C ILE A 74 6.99 -0.63 -3.92
N VAL A 75 5.86 -1.32 -4.09
CA VAL A 75 5.69 -2.69 -3.62
C VAL A 75 6.70 -3.62 -4.27
N LYS A 76 6.90 -3.51 -5.59
CA LYS A 76 7.83 -4.34 -6.32
C LYS A 76 9.26 -4.15 -5.81
N ARG A 77 9.67 -2.91 -5.58
CA ARG A 77 11.00 -2.62 -5.01
C ARG A 77 11.16 -3.26 -3.64
N ALA A 78 10.12 -3.17 -2.81
CA ALA A 78 10.15 -3.77 -1.47
C ALA A 78 10.27 -5.29 -1.55
N LEU A 79 9.52 -5.92 -2.46
CA LEU A 79 9.54 -7.38 -2.61
C LEU A 79 10.92 -7.89 -3.09
N GLU A 80 11.66 -7.07 -3.82
CA GLU A 80 12.98 -7.42 -4.35
C GLU A 80 14.12 -7.02 -3.42
N ALA A 81 13.84 -6.25 -2.37
CA ALA A 81 14.84 -5.74 -1.46
C ALA A 81 14.95 -6.58 -0.20
N ALA A 82 16.08 -6.45 0.50
CA ALA A 82 16.22 -7.04 1.83
C ALA A 82 15.30 -6.29 2.82
N GLU A 83 14.85 -6.99 3.85
CA GLU A 83 13.86 -6.43 4.76
C GLU A 83 14.30 -5.12 5.44
N HIS A 84 15.59 -4.98 5.70
CA HIS A 84 16.13 -3.79 6.37
C HIS A 84 16.38 -2.62 5.42
N GLU A 85 16.28 -2.82 4.11
CA GLU A 85 16.52 -1.74 3.16
C GLU A 85 15.41 -0.69 3.22
N LEU A 86 15.83 0.58 3.16
CA LEU A 86 14.89 1.69 3.13
C LEU A 86 14.34 1.88 1.73
N ILE A 87 13.03 1.92 1.61
CA ILE A 87 12.35 2.17 0.34
C ILE A 87 11.75 3.56 0.40
N LYS A 88 12.12 4.40 -0.57
CA LYS A 88 11.61 5.76 -0.64
C LYS A 88 11.05 5.99 -2.05
N GLY A 89 9.81 6.45 -2.12
CA GLY A 89 9.10 6.66 -3.38
C GLY A 89 9.49 7.86 -4.20
#